data_4a09985e481669bcebfefddd2c3d1e65
#
_entry.id   4a09985e481669bcebfefddd2c3d1e65
#
_cell.length_a   1.000
_cell.length_b   1.000
_cell.length_c   1.000
_cell.angle_alpha   90.00
_cell.angle_beta   90.00
_cell.angle_gamma   90.00
#
_symmetry.space_group_name_H-M   'P 1'
#
loop_
_entity.id
_entity.type
_entity.pdbx_description
1 polymer ?
#
loop_
_entity_poly.entity_id
_entity_poly.type
_entity_poly.pdbx_seq_one_letter_code
_entity_poly.pdbx_strand_id
1 'polypeptide(L)'
;MLKQTNNLIHCITNPISNNDCANLILALGAKPIMACHPDEVEDITSNSAALALNLGNFDDIRAKSMMISSQCAKEKGVPFILDLVGVACSTLRLNYAKELVSLYCPTVIKGNISECKAFYGMTSYA
;
A
#
# COMPACT_ATOMS: atom_id res chain seq x y z
N MET A 1 -23.09 3.35 -10.10
CA MET A 1 -22.20 4.00 -11.00
C MET A 1 -21.06 4.68 -10.24
N LEU A 2 -19.94 4.46 -10.70
CA LEU A 2 -18.79 5.04 -10.07
C LEU A 2 -18.87 6.57 -10.14
N LYS A 3 -18.59 7.18 -9.05
CA LYS A 3 -18.56 8.63 -9.05
C LYS A 3 -17.43 9.09 -9.93
N GLN A 4 -17.75 9.76 -10.99
CA GLN A 4 -16.73 10.38 -11.77
C GLN A 4 -16.06 11.50 -11.00
N THR A 5 -16.61 11.86 -9.88
CA THR A 5 -16.05 12.93 -9.08
C THR A 5 -14.82 12.54 -8.31
N ASN A 6 -14.58 11.22 -8.12
CA ASN A 6 -13.40 10.80 -7.38
C ASN A 6 -12.79 9.55 -7.98
N ASN A 7 -11.80 9.75 -8.82
CA ASN A 7 -11.00 8.67 -9.38
C ASN A 7 -9.53 8.81 -8.98
N LEU A 8 -9.26 9.48 -7.86
CA LEU A 8 -7.91 9.70 -7.36
C LEU A 8 -7.43 8.46 -6.62
N ILE A 9 -6.23 8.00 -6.96
CA ILE A 9 -5.61 6.85 -6.31
C ILE A 9 -4.34 7.34 -5.62
N HIS A 10 -4.28 7.24 -4.30
CA HIS A 10 -3.10 7.61 -3.55
C HIS A 10 -2.12 6.44 -3.55
N CYS A 11 -0.88 6.68 -3.96
CA CYS A 11 0.15 5.64 -4.03
C CYS A 11 1.32 6.00 -3.14
N ILE A 12 1.66 5.10 -2.22
CA ILE A 12 2.91 5.17 -1.47
C ILE A 12 3.73 3.98 -1.93
N THR A 13 4.60 4.23 -2.92
CA THR A 13 5.37 3.19 -3.57
C THR A 13 6.86 3.53 -3.52
N ASN A 14 7.69 2.58 -3.97
CA ASN A 14 9.12 2.87 -4.03
C ASN A 14 9.45 3.75 -5.24
N PRO A 15 10.57 4.49 -5.19
CA PRO A 15 10.89 5.42 -6.29
C PRO A 15 11.10 4.75 -7.64
N ILE A 16 11.52 3.47 -7.65
CA ILE A 16 11.78 2.77 -8.90
C ILE A 16 10.50 2.50 -9.68
N SER A 17 9.43 2.12 -8.98
CA SER A 17 8.17 1.76 -9.64
C SER A 17 7.15 2.90 -9.68
N ASN A 18 7.49 4.11 -9.23
CA ASN A 18 6.54 5.21 -9.23
C ASN A 18 5.98 5.49 -10.62
N ASN A 19 6.85 5.58 -11.63
CA ASN A 19 6.40 5.90 -12.99
C ASN A 19 5.51 4.82 -13.58
N ASP A 20 5.89 3.56 -13.37
CA ASP A 20 5.10 2.45 -13.90
C ASP A 20 3.72 2.39 -13.24
N CYS A 21 3.68 2.59 -11.94
CA CYS A 21 2.44 2.61 -11.19
C CYS A 21 1.53 3.74 -11.66
N ALA A 22 2.09 4.95 -11.80
CA ALA A 22 1.34 6.10 -12.24
C ALA A 22 0.80 5.91 -13.65
N ASN A 23 1.61 5.37 -14.55
CA ASN A 23 1.20 5.16 -15.93
C ASN A 23 0.08 4.13 -16.03
N LEU A 24 0.16 3.06 -15.25
CA LEU A 24 -0.90 2.05 -15.23
C LEU A 24 -2.22 2.65 -14.77
N ILE A 25 -2.18 3.44 -13.71
CA ILE A 25 -3.38 4.06 -13.16
C ILE A 25 -4.00 5.04 -14.16
N LEU A 26 -3.16 5.82 -14.85
CA LEU A 26 -3.64 6.71 -15.90
C LEU A 26 -4.27 5.94 -17.05
N ALA A 27 -3.66 4.80 -17.44
CA ALA A 27 -4.20 3.99 -18.53
C ALA A 27 -5.58 3.42 -18.19
N LEU A 28 -5.86 3.22 -16.90
CA LEU A 28 -7.14 2.72 -16.43
C LEU A 28 -8.18 3.84 -16.24
N GLY A 29 -7.83 5.08 -16.56
CA GLY A 29 -8.75 6.20 -16.44
C GLY A 29 -8.80 6.83 -15.08
N ALA A 30 -7.94 6.41 -14.15
CA ALA A 30 -7.85 6.99 -12.83
C ALA A 30 -6.67 7.97 -12.77
N LYS A 31 -6.59 8.73 -11.70
CA LYS A 31 -5.53 9.72 -11.50
C LYS A 31 -4.68 9.31 -10.31
N PRO A 32 -3.38 9.06 -10.53
CA PRO A 32 -2.49 8.74 -9.40
C PRO A 32 -2.04 10.00 -8.69
N ILE A 33 -1.85 9.89 -7.38
CA ILE A 33 -1.13 10.90 -6.63
C ILE A 33 -0.07 10.19 -5.81
N MET A 34 1.20 10.55 -6.05
CA MET A 34 2.35 9.98 -5.37
C MET A 34 2.75 10.90 -4.24
N ALA A 35 2.46 10.50 -3.02
CA ALA A 35 2.78 11.33 -1.87
C ALA A 35 3.15 10.43 -0.71
N CYS A 36 4.23 10.77 -0.02
CA CYS A 36 4.69 9.97 1.11
C CYS A 36 5.13 10.79 2.32
N HIS A 37 4.91 12.10 2.31
CA HIS A 37 5.27 12.91 3.47
C HIS A 37 4.28 12.66 4.62
N PRO A 38 4.77 12.35 5.83
CA PRO A 38 3.85 12.01 6.93
C PRO A 38 2.84 13.09 7.27
N ASP A 39 3.16 14.35 7.01
CA ASP A 39 2.28 15.45 7.36
C ASP A 39 1.17 15.69 6.34
N GLU A 40 1.21 15.05 5.17
CA GLU A 40 0.17 15.25 4.16
C GLU A 40 -0.59 14.00 3.78
N VAL A 41 -0.07 12.81 4.12
CA VAL A 41 -0.67 11.57 3.59
C VAL A 41 -2.09 11.33 4.10
N GLU A 42 -2.40 11.81 5.29
CA GLU A 42 -3.76 11.65 5.82
C GLU A 42 -4.76 12.45 4.98
N ASP A 43 -4.43 13.70 4.66
CA ASP A 43 -5.30 14.53 3.81
C ASP A 43 -5.47 13.89 2.43
N ILE A 44 -4.39 13.39 1.86
CA ILE A 44 -4.45 12.83 0.52
C ILE A 44 -5.24 11.53 0.51
N THR A 45 -5.01 10.64 1.47
CA THR A 45 -5.77 9.39 1.55
C THR A 45 -7.25 9.66 1.76
N SER A 46 -7.59 10.60 2.63
CA SER A 46 -9.00 10.87 2.94
C SER A 46 -9.77 11.40 1.74
N ASN A 47 -9.08 11.97 0.76
CA ASN A 47 -9.71 12.49 -0.45
C ASN A 47 -9.55 11.56 -1.65
N SER A 48 -9.03 10.35 -1.44
CA SER A 48 -8.77 9.40 -2.52
C SER A 48 -9.84 8.32 -2.59
N ALA A 49 -10.03 7.76 -3.78
CA ALA A 49 -10.95 6.65 -3.98
C ALA A 49 -10.33 5.33 -3.55
N ALA A 50 -9.00 5.23 -3.55
CA ALA A 50 -8.29 4.03 -3.15
C ALA A 50 -6.87 4.38 -2.74
N LEU A 51 -6.21 3.45 -2.03
CA LEU A 51 -4.84 3.63 -1.56
C LEU A 51 -4.03 2.39 -1.96
N ALA A 52 -2.83 2.60 -2.49
CA ALA A 52 -1.91 1.52 -2.85
C ALA A 52 -0.61 1.68 -2.08
N LEU A 53 -0.24 0.65 -1.34
CA LEU A 53 0.96 0.63 -0.51
C LEU A 53 1.93 -0.42 -0.99
N ASN A 54 3.22 -0.11 -1.01
CA ASN A 54 4.27 -1.00 -1.49
C ASN A 54 5.48 -0.93 -0.56
N LEU A 55 5.98 -2.09 -0.13
CA LEU A 55 7.07 -2.17 0.84
C LEU A 55 8.46 -2.11 0.21
N GLY A 56 8.56 -1.95 -1.10
CA GLY A 56 9.85 -1.81 -1.76
C GLY A 56 10.58 -0.55 -1.32
N ASN A 57 11.90 -0.62 -1.20
CA ASN A 57 12.72 0.50 -0.70
C ASN A 57 12.19 1.07 0.61
N PHE A 58 11.97 0.17 1.56
CA PHE A 58 11.36 0.49 2.84
C PHE A 58 12.27 1.40 3.66
N ASP A 59 11.71 2.49 4.17
CA ASP A 59 12.43 3.42 5.05
C ASP A 59 11.48 3.94 6.13
N ASP A 60 12.05 4.67 7.10
CA ASP A 60 11.28 5.11 8.27
C ASP A 60 10.17 6.08 7.91
N ILE A 61 10.42 6.97 6.97
CA ILE A 61 9.41 7.96 6.55
C ILE A 61 8.24 7.25 5.89
N ARG A 62 8.52 6.34 4.96
CA ARG A 62 7.47 5.60 4.29
C ARG A 62 6.72 4.67 5.24
N ALA A 63 7.45 4.06 6.20
CA ALA A 63 6.81 3.22 7.21
C ALA A 63 5.79 4.02 8.01
N LYS A 64 6.17 5.21 8.46
CA LYS A 64 5.26 6.06 9.20
C LYS A 64 4.08 6.51 8.35
N SER A 65 4.35 6.93 7.13
CA SER A 65 3.30 7.41 6.21
C SER A 65 2.30 6.32 5.85
N MET A 66 2.77 5.10 5.63
CA MET A 66 1.88 3.98 5.30
C MET A 66 0.98 3.62 6.48
N MET A 67 1.48 3.71 7.72
CA MET A 67 0.63 3.47 8.89
C MET A 67 -0.44 4.55 9.01
N ILE A 68 -0.07 5.81 8.82
CA ILE A 68 -1.02 6.92 8.89
C ILE A 68 -2.11 6.76 7.83
N SER A 69 -1.70 6.48 6.59
CA SER A 69 -2.66 6.31 5.49
C SER A 69 -3.55 5.09 5.69
N SER A 70 -2.99 3.99 6.20
CA SER A 70 -3.79 2.79 6.47
C SER A 70 -4.85 3.04 7.53
N GLN A 71 -4.49 3.76 8.58
CA GLN A 71 -5.46 4.14 9.62
C GLN A 71 -6.55 5.01 9.04
N CYS A 72 -6.17 6.00 8.26
CA CYS A 72 -7.13 6.90 7.61
C CYS A 72 -8.04 6.12 6.66
N ALA A 73 -7.48 5.21 5.87
CA ALA A 73 -8.27 4.42 4.93
C ALA A 73 -9.29 3.56 5.66
N LYS A 74 -8.89 2.94 6.78
CA LYS A 74 -9.80 2.13 7.57
C LYS A 74 -10.93 2.98 8.14
N GLU A 75 -10.60 4.14 8.70
CA GLU A 75 -11.59 5.00 9.33
C GLU A 75 -12.58 5.61 8.33
N LYS A 76 -12.10 5.92 7.13
CA LYS A 76 -12.92 6.55 6.10
C LYS A 76 -13.55 5.57 5.13
N GLY A 77 -13.27 4.29 5.25
CA GLY A 77 -13.80 3.30 4.33
C GLY A 77 -13.16 3.32 2.95
N VAL A 78 -11.92 3.78 2.84
CA VAL A 78 -11.18 3.80 1.58
C VAL A 78 -10.54 2.42 1.37
N PRO A 79 -10.84 1.72 0.27
CA PRO A 79 -10.21 0.42 0.03
C PRO A 79 -8.73 0.59 -0.25
N PHE A 80 -7.92 -0.37 0.22
CA PHE A 80 -6.49 -0.28 -0.04
C PHE A 80 -5.83 -1.64 -0.20
N ILE A 81 -4.73 -1.64 -0.94
CA ILE A 81 -3.95 -2.82 -1.23
C ILE A 81 -2.56 -2.68 -0.63
N LEU A 82 -2.03 -3.77 -0.08
CA LEU A 82 -0.65 -3.83 0.42
C LEU A 82 0.13 -4.82 -0.41
N ASP A 83 1.22 -4.36 -1.02
CA ASP A 83 2.14 -5.20 -1.79
C ASP A 83 3.31 -5.59 -0.90
N LEU A 84 3.49 -6.90 -0.70
CA LEU A 84 4.43 -7.47 0.27
C LEU A 84 5.86 -7.55 -0.24
N VAL A 85 6.32 -6.59 -1.01
CA VAL A 85 7.66 -6.62 -1.60
C VAL A 85 8.72 -6.84 -0.53
N GLY A 86 9.49 -7.91 -0.66
CA GLY A 86 10.66 -8.17 0.18
C GLY A 86 10.41 -8.81 1.52
N VAL A 87 9.16 -9.16 1.87
CA VAL A 87 8.90 -9.75 3.19
C VAL A 87 9.52 -11.14 3.35
N ALA A 88 9.81 -11.83 2.25
CA ALA A 88 10.45 -13.14 2.32
C ALA A 88 11.92 -13.04 2.70
N CYS A 89 12.54 -11.87 2.51
CA CYS A 89 13.96 -11.66 2.74
C CYS A 89 14.26 -10.70 3.89
N SER A 90 13.24 -10.12 4.51
CA SER A 90 13.43 -9.06 5.50
C SER A 90 12.49 -9.26 6.68
N THR A 91 13.06 -9.59 7.83
CA THR A 91 12.27 -9.70 9.06
C THR A 91 11.60 -8.38 9.41
N LEU A 92 12.28 -7.27 9.17
CA LEU A 92 11.73 -5.94 9.42
C LEU A 92 10.46 -5.72 8.62
N ARG A 93 10.51 -6.00 7.31
CA ARG A 93 9.33 -5.80 6.46
C ARG A 93 8.21 -6.78 6.81
N LEU A 94 8.56 -8.01 7.14
CA LEU A 94 7.57 -9.02 7.51
C LEU A 94 6.82 -8.60 8.77
N ASN A 95 7.56 -8.18 9.80
CA ASN A 95 6.93 -7.75 11.05
C ASN A 95 6.08 -6.51 10.85
N TYR A 96 6.56 -5.58 10.05
CA TYR A 96 5.81 -4.38 9.74
C TYR A 96 4.50 -4.71 9.00
N ALA A 97 4.58 -5.59 8.00
CA ALA A 97 3.40 -5.99 7.24
C ALA A 97 2.37 -6.66 8.14
N LYS A 98 2.82 -7.56 9.02
CA LYS A 98 1.91 -8.25 9.94
C LYS A 98 1.23 -7.27 10.88
N GLU A 99 1.96 -6.29 11.37
CA GLU A 99 1.37 -5.28 12.26
C GLU A 99 0.34 -4.44 11.52
N LEU A 100 0.68 -3.96 10.33
CA LEU A 100 -0.23 -3.14 9.54
C LEU A 100 -1.52 -3.89 9.19
N VAL A 101 -1.38 -5.14 8.78
CA VAL A 101 -2.54 -5.96 8.43
C VAL A 101 -3.41 -6.23 9.66
N SER A 102 -2.78 -6.51 10.80
CA SER A 102 -3.50 -6.76 12.03
C SER A 102 -4.30 -5.54 12.48
N LEU A 103 -3.73 -4.36 12.34
CA LEU A 103 -4.37 -3.12 12.82
C LEU A 103 -5.40 -2.57 11.85
N TYR A 104 -5.14 -2.65 10.54
CA TYR A 104 -5.93 -1.88 9.58
C TYR A 104 -6.59 -2.70 8.48
N CYS A 105 -6.30 -3.98 8.36
CA CYS A 105 -7.01 -4.92 7.48
C CYS A 105 -7.13 -4.44 6.03
N PRO A 106 -6.06 -4.47 5.23
CA PRO A 106 -6.14 -4.09 3.82
C PRO A 106 -7.23 -4.86 3.09
N THR A 107 -7.82 -4.24 2.07
CA THR A 107 -8.82 -4.89 1.23
C THR A 107 -8.19 -6.03 0.42
N VAL A 108 -6.95 -5.83 -0.04
CA VAL A 108 -6.21 -6.82 -0.82
C VAL A 108 -4.76 -6.86 -0.33
N ILE A 109 -4.21 -8.07 -0.22
CA ILE A 109 -2.79 -8.26 0.06
C ILE A 109 -2.20 -8.97 -1.15
N LYS A 110 -1.15 -8.39 -1.73
CA LYS A 110 -0.52 -8.88 -2.95
C LYS A 110 0.92 -9.26 -2.68
N GLY A 111 1.38 -10.36 -3.27
CA GLY A 111 2.77 -10.78 -3.18
C GLY A 111 3.02 -11.94 -4.11
N ASN A 112 4.30 -12.24 -4.36
CA ASN A 112 4.64 -13.47 -5.08
C ASN A 112 4.50 -14.66 -4.13
N ILE A 113 4.78 -15.87 -4.63
CA ILE A 113 4.59 -17.08 -3.83
C ILE A 113 5.44 -17.06 -2.58
N SER A 114 6.70 -16.67 -2.68
CA SER A 114 7.61 -16.63 -1.52
C SER A 114 7.15 -15.61 -0.49
N GLU A 115 6.70 -14.46 -0.94
CA GLU A 115 6.22 -13.41 -0.05
C GLU A 115 4.96 -13.84 0.69
N CYS A 116 4.03 -14.46 -0.02
CA CYS A 116 2.79 -14.93 0.60
C CYS A 116 3.07 -16.06 1.59
N LYS A 117 3.99 -16.99 1.26
CA LYS A 117 4.35 -18.04 2.19
C LYS A 117 4.97 -17.49 3.46
N ALA A 118 5.87 -16.52 3.32
CA ALA A 118 6.51 -15.89 4.48
C ALA A 118 5.48 -15.17 5.33
N PHE A 119 4.58 -14.43 4.71
CA PHE A 119 3.59 -13.65 5.43
C PHE A 119 2.62 -14.55 6.22
N TYR A 120 2.16 -15.64 5.60
CA TYR A 120 1.20 -16.52 6.24
C TYR A 120 1.86 -17.62 7.07
N GLY A 121 3.20 -17.62 7.19
CA GLY A 121 3.90 -18.59 8.01
C GLY A 121 3.96 -19.98 7.41
N MET A 122 3.79 -20.11 6.09
CA MET A 122 3.81 -21.41 5.43
C MET A 122 5.24 -21.83 5.15
N THR A 123 5.53 -23.13 5.28
CA THR A 123 6.85 -23.64 4.94
C THR A 123 6.96 -23.85 3.44
N SER A 124 8.20 -23.82 2.93
CA SER A 124 8.44 -23.86 1.50
C SER A 124 8.09 -25.20 0.85
N TYR A 125 8.04 -26.27 1.65
CA TYR A 125 7.74 -27.60 1.12
C TYR A 125 6.35 -28.09 1.50
N ALA A 126 5.61 -27.25 2.13
CA ALA A 126 4.28 -27.64 2.60
C ALA A 126 3.28 -27.67 1.47
#